data_71f4fbe6f2fbe4f008e19a467e5a4bca
#
_entry.id   71f4fbe6f2fbe4f008e19a467e5a4bca
#
_cell.length_a   1.000
_cell.length_b   1.000
_cell.length_c   1.000
_cell.angle_alpha   90.00
_cell.angle_beta   90.00
_cell.angle_gamma   90.00
#
_symmetry.space_group_name_H-M   'P 1'
#
loop_
_entity.id
_entity.type
_entity.pdbx_description
1 polymer ?
#
loop_
_entity_poly.entity_id
_entity_poly.type
_entity_poly.pdbx_seq_one_letter_code
_entity_poly.pdbx_strand_id
1 'polypeptide(L)'
;EIGKHNYLFISTHSNFMLDKNTRERHYLLTKNKAGLTEAHHITSNEDINDDEILQSAFGINVITDFLTPHTLLVEGATDKKLLQKALKQVKGDNDILITNGAGANIAAVSSYLLLNNVTPMVIVDDDKDGKEYKKKIVKIGDDFKSKTFTIRDLNGSITADGTIEDTLPREFVESKAKEVLNIHNLNDAITLNDTEPFCHQIVKHYNNITSGDIATSKKDKKSKLGVVMTDIKTKIAEY
;
A
#
# COMPACT_ATOMS: atom_id res chain seq x y z
N GLU A 1 3.04 -39.21 -2.70
CA GLU A 1 3.96 -40.36 -2.50
C GLU A 1 5.26 -40.26 -3.33
N ILE A 2 5.25 -39.62 -4.50
CA ILE A 2 6.45 -39.48 -5.38
C ILE A 2 7.60 -38.73 -4.68
N GLY A 3 7.33 -37.75 -3.84
CA GLY A 3 8.34 -36.93 -3.16
C GLY A 3 9.07 -37.58 -1.98
N LYS A 4 8.70 -38.78 -1.55
CA LYS A 4 9.31 -39.44 -0.38
C LYS A 4 10.74 -39.95 -0.67
N HIS A 5 11.04 -40.27 -1.93
CA HIS A 5 12.32 -40.88 -2.33
C HIS A 5 12.95 -40.22 -3.57
N ASN A 6 12.38 -39.11 -4.06
CA ASN A 6 12.82 -38.44 -5.28
C ASN A 6 12.83 -36.91 -5.08
N TYR A 7 13.68 -36.24 -5.82
CA TYR A 7 13.64 -34.79 -5.96
C TYR A 7 12.65 -34.43 -7.08
N LEU A 8 11.69 -33.59 -6.77
CA LEU A 8 10.72 -33.07 -7.73
C LEU A 8 10.90 -31.57 -7.89
N PHE A 9 11.21 -31.13 -9.10
CA PHE A 9 11.28 -29.71 -9.46
C PHE A 9 10.05 -29.36 -10.30
N ILE A 10 9.33 -28.33 -9.88
CA ILE A 10 8.12 -27.84 -10.57
C ILE A 10 8.37 -26.40 -10.99
N SER A 11 8.30 -26.12 -12.29
CA SER A 11 8.22 -24.77 -12.81
C SER A 11 6.77 -24.41 -13.05
N THR A 12 6.32 -23.30 -12.47
CA THR A 12 4.91 -22.90 -12.52
C THR A 12 4.75 -21.39 -12.48
N HIS A 13 3.67 -20.89 -13.09
CA HIS A 13 3.16 -19.54 -12.90
C HIS A 13 1.95 -19.53 -11.95
N SER A 14 1.58 -20.69 -11.41
CA SER A 14 0.39 -20.82 -10.56
C SER A 14 0.77 -20.63 -9.08
N ASN A 15 0.18 -19.64 -8.46
CA ASN A 15 0.34 -19.36 -7.04
C ASN A 15 -0.22 -20.49 -6.14
N PHE A 16 -1.17 -21.29 -6.67
CA PHE A 16 -1.72 -22.45 -5.97
C PHE A 16 -0.71 -23.59 -5.78
N MET A 17 0.42 -23.54 -6.49
CA MET A 17 1.50 -24.54 -6.36
C MET A 17 2.57 -24.11 -5.34
N LEU A 18 2.41 -22.94 -4.73
CA LEU A 18 3.36 -22.42 -3.75
C LEU A 18 2.97 -22.92 -2.35
N ASP A 19 3.92 -23.50 -1.65
CA ASP A 19 3.76 -23.90 -0.26
C ASP A 19 4.29 -22.79 0.66
N LYS A 20 3.38 -22.09 1.33
CA LYS A 20 3.70 -20.99 2.25
C LYS A 20 4.51 -21.45 3.47
N ASN A 21 4.37 -22.73 3.86
CA ASN A 21 5.01 -23.26 5.06
C ASN A 21 6.46 -23.73 4.80
N THR A 22 6.85 -23.84 3.52
CA THR A 22 8.20 -24.29 3.13
C THR A 22 8.80 -23.35 2.08
N ARG A 23 8.82 -22.05 2.41
CA ARG A 23 9.29 -20.98 1.51
C ARG A 23 10.70 -21.22 0.98
N GLU A 24 11.57 -21.78 1.81
CA GLU A 24 12.96 -22.14 1.50
C GLU A 24 13.11 -23.16 0.37
N ARG A 25 12.00 -23.75 -0.10
CA ARG A 25 11.99 -24.65 -1.26
C ARG A 25 11.72 -23.95 -2.59
N HIS A 26 11.49 -22.63 -2.54
CA HIS A 26 11.12 -21.88 -3.73
C HIS A 26 12.29 -21.07 -4.28
N TYR A 27 12.37 -21.04 -5.60
CA TYR A 27 13.32 -20.24 -6.37
C TYR A 27 12.56 -19.34 -7.33
N LEU A 28 12.82 -18.05 -7.27
CA LEU A 28 12.32 -17.08 -8.23
C LEU A 28 13.25 -17.05 -9.44
N LEU A 29 12.70 -17.27 -10.64
CA LEU A 29 13.46 -17.17 -11.89
C LEU A 29 13.09 -15.85 -12.59
N THR A 30 14.03 -14.96 -12.72
CA THR A 30 13.88 -13.67 -13.42
C THR A 30 14.82 -13.57 -14.61
N LYS A 31 14.52 -12.69 -15.56
CA LYS A 31 15.45 -12.30 -16.63
C LYS A 31 16.06 -10.95 -16.29
N ASN A 32 17.38 -10.87 -16.30
CA ASN A 32 18.08 -9.61 -16.15
C ASN A 32 18.02 -8.77 -17.45
N LYS A 33 18.58 -7.56 -17.40
CA LYS A 33 18.61 -6.63 -18.55
C LYS A 33 19.34 -7.19 -19.79
N ALA A 34 20.21 -8.18 -19.61
CA ALA A 34 20.92 -8.87 -20.68
C ALA A 34 20.14 -10.08 -21.23
N GLY A 35 18.93 -10.36 -20.71
CA GLY A 35 18.11 -11.50 -21.10
C GLY A 35 18.54 -12.84 -20.49
N LEU A 36 19.52 -12.84 -19.59
CA LEU A 36 19.97 -14.04 -18.89
C LEU A 36 19.03 -14.37 -17.74
N THR A 37 18.79 -15.67 -17.52
CA THR A 37 17.95 -16.12 -16.40
C THR A 37 18.78 -16.13 -15.12
N GLU A 38 18.26 -15.50 -14.08
CA GLU A 38 18.80 -15.51 -12.72
C GLU A 38 17.84 -16.26 -11.81
N ALA A 39 18.39 -17.03 -10.87
CA ALA A 39 17.62 -17.76 -9.86
C ALA A 39 17.91 -17.15 -8.49
N HIS A 40 16.85 -16.68 -7.83
CA HIS A 40 16.90 -16.13 -6.48
C HIS A 40 16.25 -17.12 -5.52
N HIS A 41 17.00 -17.60 -4.54
CA HIS A 41 16.47 -18.47 -3.50
C HIS A 41 15.64 -17.64 -2.51
N ILE A 42 14.41 -18.05 -2.24
CA ILE A 42 13.55 -17.39 -1.27
C ILE A 42 13.89 -17.95 0.11
N THR A 43 14.47 -17.12 0.97
CA THR A 43 14.81 -17.50 2.34
C THR A 43 13.63 -17.24 3.28
N SER A 44 13.60 -17.93 4.42
CA SER A 44 12.55 -17.78 5.43
C SER A 44 12.48 -16.37 6.04
N ASN A 45 13.53 -15.58 5.89
CA ASN A 45 13.65 -14.22 6.44
C ASN A 45 13.28 -13.13 5.42
N GLU A 46 13.09 -13.48 4.14
CA GLU A 46 12.63 -12.54 3.14
C GLU A 46 11.13 -12.34 3.30
N ASP A 47 10.74 -11.12 3.61
CA ASP A 47 9.32 -10.77 3.61
C ASP A 47 8.89 -10.60 2.15
N ILE A 48 8.26 -11.65 1.59
CA ILE A 48 7.75 -11.66 0.21
C ILE A 48 6.84 -10.45 -0.04
N ASN A 49 6.25 -9.89 1.01
CA ASN A 49 5.38 -8.73 0.92
C ASN A 49 6.15 -7.41 0.70
N ASP A 50 7.45 -7.36 0.98
CA ASP A 50 8.25 -6.15 0.83
C ASP A 50 9.13 -6.16 -0.44
N ASP A 51 9.20 -7.28 -1.18
CA ASP A 51 9.98 -7.40 -2.41
C ASP A 51 9.10 -7.16 -3.64
N GLU A 52 9.31 -6.01 -4.30
CA GLU A 52 8.59 -5.65 -5.54
C GLU A 52 8.81 -6.67 -6.66
N ILE A 53 9.96 -7.34 -6.69
CA ILE A 53 10.30 -8.36 -7.69
C ILE A 53 9.48 -9.62 -7.43
N LEU A 54 9.39 -10.04 -6.17
CA LEU A 54 8.55 -11.16 -5.76
C LEU A 54 7.07 -10.82 -5.99
N GLN A 55 6.63 -9.61 -5.67
CA GLN A 55 5.29 -9.13 -5.96
C GLN A 55 4.96 -9.16 -7.46
N SER A 56 5.90 -8.72 -8.29
CA SER A 56 5.75 -8.73 -9.75
C SER A 56 5.78 -10.14 -10.35
N ALA A 57 6.65 -11.01 -9.85
CA ALA A 57 6.81 -12.38 -10.34
C ALA A 57 5.65 -13.30 -9.95
N PHE A 58 5.06 -13.08 -8.78
CA PHE A 58 3.88 -13.81 -8.32
C PHE A 58 2.57 -13.23 -8.87
N GLY A 59 2.67 -12.25 -9.77
CA GLY A 59 1.50 -11.70 -10.45
C GLY A 59 0.41 -11.28 -9.50
N ILE A 60 0.76 -10.38 -8.59
CA ILE A 60 -0.09 -9.86 -7.54
C ILE A 60 -0.06 -10.76 -6.29
N ASN A 61 0.35 -10.20 -5.18
CA ASN A 61 0.14 -10.64 -3.81
C ASN A 61 -1.31 -11.00 -3.45
N VAL A 62 -2.20 -10.72 -4.36
CA VAL A 62 -3.63 -10.86 -4.25
C VAL A 62 -4.02 -12.28 -3.90
N ILE A 63 -3.54 -13.30 -4.59
CA ILE A 63 -4.12 -14.64 -4.50
C ILE A 63 -3.68 -15.42 -3.26
N THR A 64 -2.43 -15.33 -2.85
CA THR A 64 -1.97 -16.04 -1.64
C THR A 64 -2.53 -15.43 -0.37
N ASP A 65 -2.82 -14.15 -0.43
CA ASP A 65 -3.33 -13.37 0.68
C ASP A 65 -4.85 -13.58 0.88
N PHE A 66 -5.57 -14.05 -0.11
CA PHE A 66 -7.04 -14.18 -0.07
C PHE A 66 -7.58 -15.52 0.46
N LEU A 67 -6.72 -16.42 0.86
CA LEU A 67 -7.16 -17.67 1.48
C LEU A 67 -7.50 -17.51 2.97
N THR A 68 -7.41 -16.29 3.52
CA THR A 68 -7.84 -16.03 4.90
C THR A 68 -9.27 -15.47 4.91
N PRO A 69 -10.13 -15.95 5.84
CA PRO A 69 -11.52 -15.49 5.95
C PRO A 69 -11.62 -13.99 6.35
N HIS A 70 -10.53 -13.38 6.81
CA HIS A 70 -10.47 -12.01 7.29
C HIS A 70 -9.47 -11.18 6.50
N THR A 71 -9.89 -10.71 5.33
CA THR A 71 -9.06 -9.86 4.47
C THR A 71 -9.48 -8.40 4.58
N LEU A 72 -8.50 -7.52 4.81
CA LEU A 72 -8.61 -6.09 4.76
C LEU A 72 -7.89 -5.56 3.51
N LEU A 73 -8.63 -4.95 2.60
CA LEU A 73 -8.11 -4.33 1.40
C LEU A 73 -8.01 -2.82 1.62
N VAL A 74 -6.82 -2.27 1.44
CA VAL A 74 -6.57 -0.83 1.56
C VAL A 74 -6.13 -0.22 0.24
N GLU A 75 -6.15 1.09 0.14
CA GLU A 75 -5.89 1.79 -1.12
C GLU A 75 -4.42 1.64 -1.56
N GLY A 76 -3.48 1.95 -0.67
CA GLY A 76 -2.07 2.07 -0.96
C GLY A 76 -1.16 1.11 -0.17
N ALA A 77 0.10 1.01 -0.63
CA ALA A 77 1.12 0.21 0.04
C ALA A 77 1.54 0.81 1.40
N THR A 78 1.52 2.14 1.52
CA THR A 78 1.81 2.85 2.78
C THR A 78 0.75 2.59 3.82
N ASP A 79 -0.54 2.58 3.42
CA ASP A 79 -1.67 2.28 4.29
C ASP A 79 -1.57 0.85 4.82
N LYS A 80 -1.21 -0.10 3.95
CA LYS A 80 -0.95 -1.49 4.32
C LYS A 80 0.11 -1.56 5.42
N LYS A 81 1.26 -0.89 5.24
CA LYS A 81 2.37 -0.90 6.20
C LYS A 81 1.95 -0.31 7.54
N LEU A 82 1.25 0.83 7.54
CA LEU A 82 0.75 1.47 8.76
C LEU A 82 -0.21 0.57 9.53
N LEU A 83 -1.20 0.01 8.84
CA LEU A 83 -2.20 -0.86 9.47
C LEU A 83 -1.61 -2.19 9.94
N GLN A 84 -0.66 -2.78 9.22
CA GLN A 84 0.05 -3.97 9.68
C GLN A 84 0.79 -3.72 10.99
N LYS A 85 1.47 -2.57 11.11
CA LYS A 85 2.15 -2.19 12.36
C LYS A 85 1.17 -1.94 13.51
N ALA A 86 0.10 -1.19 13.25
CA ALA A 86 -0.93 -0.93 14.24
C ALA A 86 -1.57 -2.25 14.75
N LEU A 87 -1.84 -3.17 13.83
CA LEU A 87 -2.44 -4.45 14.16
C LEU A 87 -1.53 -5.31 15.04
N LYS A 88 -0.23 -5.37 14.74
CA LYS A 88 0.78 -6.04 15.58
C LYS A 88 0.84 -5.48 16.99
N GLN A 89 0.66 -4.16 17.15
CA GLN A 89 0.68 -3.52 18.48
C GLN A 89 -0.57 -3.84 19.31
N VAL A 90 -1.72 -3.99 18.65
CA VAL A 90 -3.01 -4.16 19.35
C VAL A 90 -3.24 -5.60 19.78
N LYS A 91 -2.84 -6.59 19.00
CA LYS A 91 -3.26 -7.98 19.22
C LYS A 91 -2.19 -9.05 19.06
N GLY A 92 -0.95 -8.73 18.80
CA GLY A 92 0.06 -9.79 18.54
C GLY A 92 -0.23 -10.53 17.24
N ASP A 93 -0.39 -11.84 17.31
CA ASP A 93 -0.69 -12.69 16.14
C ASP A 93 -2.18 -12.67 15.83
N ASN A 94 -2.57 -12.29 14.62
CA ASN A 94 -3.96 -12.30 14.20
C ASN A 94 -4.12 -12.74 12.74
N ASP A 95 -5.23 -13.44 12.49
CA ASP A 95 -5.57 -14.03 11.19
C ASP A 95 -6.09 -12.98 10.17
N ILE A 96 -5.86 -11.69 10.42
CA ILE A 96 -6.27 -10.64 9.50
C ILE A 96 -5.16 -10.38 8.50
N LEU A 97 -5.47 -10.60 7.25
CA LEU A 97 -4.58 -10.25 6.16
C LEU A 97 -4.86 -8.84 5.67
N ILE A 98 -3.83 -8.00 5.65
CA ILE A 98 -3.92 -6.67 5.06
C ILE A 98 -3.21 -6.66 3.71
N THR A 99 -3.94 -6.29 2.66
CA THR A 99 -3.42 -6.16 1.30
C THR A 99 -3.79 -4.82 0.69
N ASN A 100 -3.09 -4.39 -0.36
CA ASN A 100 -3.40 -3.13 -1.03
C ASN A 100 -3.97 -3.34 -2.43
N GLY A 101 -4.82 -2.42 -2.86
CA GLY A 101 -5.48 -2.43 -4.16
C GLY A 101 -4.71 -1.67 -5.26
N ALA A 102 -3.51 -1.17 -4.98
CA ALA A 102 -2.71 -0.34 -5.88
C ALA A 102 -3.48 0.89 -6.43
N GLY A 103 -4.09 1.67 -5.54
CA GLY A 103 -4.80 2.90 -5.86
C GLY A 103 -5.97 2.67 -6.82
N ALA A 104 -5.89 3.22 -8.03
CA ALA A 104 -6.96 3.13 -9.03
C ALA A 104 -7.42 1.69 -9.38
N ASN A 105 -6.60 0.68 -9.11
CA ASN A 105 -6.93 -0.72 -9.39
C ASN A 105 -7.76 -1.39 -8.27
N ILE A 106 -7.99 -0.72 -7.14
CA ILE A 106 -8.67 -1.31 -5.98
C ILE A 106 -10.05 -1.88 -6.31
N ALA A 107 -10.80 -1.24 -7.23
CA ALA A 107 -12.08 -1.76 -7.68
C ALA A 107 -11.95 -3.04 -8.52
N ALA A 108 -10.93 -3.14 -9.38
CA ALA A 108 -10.64 -4.34 -10.16
C ALA A 108 -10.21 -5.49 -9.25
N VAL A 109 -9.37 -5.19 -8.25
CA VAL A 109 -8.97 -6.16 -7.21
C VAL A 109 -10.19 -6.64 -6.43
N SER A 110 -11.08 -5.76 -6.02
CA SER A 110 -12.32 -6.12 -5.33
C SER A 110 -13.21 -7.04 -6.17
N SER A 111 -13.36 -6.74 -7.47
CA SER A 111 -14.11 -7.59 -8.41
C SER A 111 -13.50 -8.98 -8.54
N TYR A 112 -12.18 -9.05 -8.67
CA TYR A 112 -11.46 -10.31 -8.76
C TYR A 112 -11.64 -11.16 -7.50
N LEU A 113 -11.60 -10.53 -6.34
CA LEU A 113 -11.83 -11.19 -5.06
C LEU A 113 -13.22 -11.78 -4.94
N LEU A 114 -14.23 -11.01 -5.31
CA LEU A 114 -15.62 -11.47 -5.31
C LEU A 114 -15.82 -12.69 -6.23
N LEU A 115 -15.18 -12.71 -7.40
CA LEU A 115 -15.19 -13.88 -8.30
C LEU A 115 -14.58 -15.12 -7.68
N ASN A 116 -13.71 -14.97 -6.69
CA ASN A 116 -13.11 -16.06 -5.92
C ASN A 116 -13.82 -16.29 -4.56
N ASN A 117 -15.06 -15.81 -4.41
CA ASN A 117 -15.88 -15.93 -3.20
C ASN A 117 -15.25 -15.28 -1.95
N VAL A 118 -14.42 -14.26 -2.13
CA VAL A 118 -13.84 -13.46 -1.05
C VAL A 118 -14.40 -12.05 -1.11
N THR A 119 -15.04 -11.62 -0.03
CA THR A 119 -15.53 -10.24 0.13
C THR A 119 -14.74 -9.56 1.25
N PRO A 120 -13.63 -8.87 0.94
CA PRO A 120 -12.82 -8.18 1.94
C PRO A 120 -13.58 -7.02 2.57
N MET A 121 -13.16 -6.61 3.77
CA MET A 121 -13.40 -5.25 4.22
C MET A 121 -12.50 -4.32 3.41
N VAL A 122 -13.03 -3.20 2.93
CA VAL A 122 -12.27 -2.23 2.13
C VAL A 122 -12.20 -0.90 2.87
N ILE A 123 -11.00 -0.35 2.99
CA ILE A 123 -10.77 0.99 3.55
C ILE A 123 -10.06 1.82 2.48
N VAL A 124 -10.61 2.99 2.19
CA VAL A 124 -10.04 3.98 1.28
C VAL A 124 -9.91 5.33 1.99
N ASP A 125 -9.09 6.22 1.45
CA ASP A 125 -8.99 7.60 1.93
C ASP A 125 -10.33 8.33 1.79
N ASP A 126 -10.56 9.40 2.59
CA ASP A 126 -11.76 10.23 2.47
C ASP A 126 -11.64 11.33 1.41
N ASP A 127 -10.56 11.33 0.64
CA ASP A 127 -10.33 12.28 -0.43
C ASP A 127 -11.24 12.03 -1.66
N LYS A 128 -11.08 12.83 -2.70
CA LYS A 128 -11.90 12.73 -3.91
C LYS A 128 -11.77 11.36 -4.58
N ASP A 129 -10.55 10.82 -4.67
CA ASP A 129 -10.27 9.58 -5.37
C ASP A 129 -10.77 8.38 -4.56
N GLY A 130 -10.52 8.35 -3.25
CA GLY A 130 -11.03 7.31 -2.36
C GLY A 130 -12.56 7.25 -2.33
N LYS A 131 -13.24 8.41 -2.31
CA LYS A 131 -14.72 8.47 -2.43
C LYS A 131 -15.21 7.92 -3.77
N GLU A 132 -14.47 8.15 -4.86
CA GLU A 132 -14.81 7.61 -6.16
C GLU A 132 -14.58 6.08 -6.19
N TYR A 133 -13.48 5.60 -5.61
CA TYR A 133 -13.22 4.17 -5.48
C TYR A 133 -14.29 3.47 -4.66
N LYS A 134 -14.68 4.03 -3.52
CA LYS A 134 -15.80 3.51 -2.72
C LYS A 134 -17.08 3.37 -3.56
N LYS A 135 -17.44 4.40 -4.34
CA LYS A 135 -18.62 4.35 -5.22
C LYS A 135 -18.52 3.24 -6.28
N LYS A 136 -17.33 2.99 -6.84
CA LYS A 136 -17.09 1.91 -7.81
C LYS A 136 -17.21 0.54 -7.15
N ILE A 137 -16.58 0.37 -6.00
CA ILE A 137 -16.54 -0.91 -5.27
C ILE A 137 -17.94 -1.33 -4.82
N VAL A 138 -18.72 -0.41 -4.25
CA VAL A 138 -20.10 -0.68 -3.81
C VAL A 138 -21.03 -1.11 -4.96
N LYS A 139 -20.71 -0.75 -6.21
CA LYS A 139 -21.45 -1.20 -7.39
C LYS A 139 -21.11 -2.62 -7.86
N ILE A 140 -20.02 -3.21 -7.37
CA ILE A 140 -19.58 -4.56 -7.75
C ILE A 140 -20.53 -5.61 -7.19
N GLY A 141 -21.03 -5.40 -5.96
CA GLY A 141 -21.94 -6.33 -5.31
C GLY A 141 -22.48 -5.77 -4.00
N ASP A 142 -23.66 -6.23 -3.60
CA ASP A 142 -24.34 -5.74 -2.40
C ASP A 142 -23.55 -5.98 -1.10
N ASP A 143 -22.75 -7.05 -1.06
CA ASP A 143 -21.91 -7.36 0.08
C ASP A 143 -20.88 -6.25 0.38
N PHE A 144 -20.44 -5.51 -0.64
CA PHE A 144 -19.52 -4.40 -0.45
C PHE A 144 -20.16 -3.16 0.18
N LYS A 145 -21.48 -3.03 0.15
CA LYS A 145 -22.17 -1.87 0.76
C LYS A 145 -21.91 -1.75 2.26
N SER A 146 -21.85 -2.88 2.95
CA SER A 146 -21.59 -2.96 4.40
C SER A 146 -20.12 -3.15 4.76
N LYS A 147 -19.25 -3.35 3.78
CA LYS A 147 -17.82 -3.66 4.00
C LYS A 147 -16.86 -2.64 3.40
N THR A 148 -17.35 -1.56 2.78
CA THR A 148 -16.50 -0.53 2.18
C THR A 148 -16.66 0.80 2.92
N PHE A 149 -15.56 1.29 3.47
CA PHE A 149 -15.51 2.47 4.31
C PHE A 149 -14.47 3.47 3.80
N THR A 150 -14.73 4.75 3.97
CA THR A 150 -13.63 5.73 4.00
C THR A 150 -13.02 5.73 5.40
N ILE A 151 -11.77 6.22 5.51
CA ILE A 151 -11.12 6.32 6.81
C ILE A 151 -11.94 7.21 7.77
N ARG A 152 -12.66 8.19 7.26
CA ARG A 152 -13.55 9.06 8.04
C ARG A 152 -14.82 8.36 8.51
N ASP A 153 -15.36 7.40 7.75
CA ASP A 153 -16.50 6.58 8.22
C ASP A 153 -16.15 5.79 9.48
N LEU A 154 -14.87 5.38 9.59
CA LEU A 154 -14.34 4.60 10.72
C LEU A 154 -13.92 5.50 11.89
N ASN A 155 -13.43 6.69 11.60
CA ASN A 155 -13.01 7.68 12.59
C ASN A 155 -13.54 9.06 12.24
N GLY A 156 -14.69 9.40 12.80
CA GLY A 156 -15.38 10.68 12.57
C GLY A 156 -14.61 11.94 13.00
N SER A 157 -13.50 11.80 13.73
CA SER A 157 -12.62 12.94 14.09
C SER A 157 -11.71 13.38 12.96
N ILE A 158 -11.57 12.56 11.91
CA ILE A 158 -10.75 12.92 10.75
C ILE A 158 -11.46 14.01 9.96
N THR A 159 -10.70 15.03 9.57
CA THR A 159 -11.21 16.14 8.74
C THR A 159 -11.66 15.62 7.37
N ALA A 160 -12.57 16.35 6.72
CA ALA A 160 -13.01 16.04 5.37
C ALA A 160 -11.79 16.02 4.42
N ASP A 161 -11.81 15.08 3.48
CA ASP A 161 -10.73 14.80 2.54
C ASP A 161 -9.42 14.32 3.20
N GLY A 162 -9.51 13.78 4.44
CA GLY A 162 -8.37 13.21 5.16
C GLY A 162 -7.96 11.85 4.61
N THR A 163 -6.72 11.50 4.91
CA THR A 163 -6.06 10.23 4.55
C THR A 163 -5.74 9.42 5.81
N ILE A 164 -5.22 8.22 5.66
CA ILE A 164 -4.87 7.37 6.81
C ILE A 164 -3.82 8.04 7.70
N GLU A 165 -2.91 8.83 7.15
CA GLU A 165 -1.88 9.54 7.90
C GLU A 165 -2.49 10.61 8.85
N ASP A 166 -3.71 11.07 8.58
CA ASP A 166 -4.44 12.00 9.45
C ASP A 166 -4.94 11.33 10.75
N THR A 167 -4.83 10.00 10.86
CA THR A 167 -5.07 9.27 12.12
C THR A 167 -3.90 9.33 13.10
N LEU A 168 -2.72 9.76 12.63
CA LEU A 168 -1.50 9.81 13.42
C LEU A 168 -1.35 11.15 14.15
N PRO A 169 -0.57 11.21 15.26
CA PRO A 169 -0.28 12.48 15.91
C PRO A 169 0.35 13.49 14.95
N ARG A 170 -0.18 14.71 14.92
CA ARG A 170 0.29 15.76 14.00
C ARG A 170 1.77 16.06 14.12
N GLU A 171 2.27 16.13 15.34
CA GLU A 171 3.70 16.37 15.61
C GLU A 171 4.60 15.31 14.98
N PHE A 172 4.15 14.05 14.96
CA PHE A 172 4.86 12.96 14.31
C PHE A 172 4.87 13.15 12.79
N VAL A 173 3.70 13.37 12.16
CA VAL A 173 3.57 13.59 10.71
C VAL A 173 4.39 14.82 10.28
N GLU A 174 4.34 15.90 11.05
CA GLU A 174 5.12 17.11 10.82
C GLU A 174 6.62 16.85 10.87
N SER A 175 7.08 16.11 11.88
CA SER A 175 8.49 15.72 12.00
C SER A 175 8.98 14.97 10.75
N LYS A 176 8.18 14.01 10.25
CA LYS A 176 8.53 13.25 9.04
C LYS A 176 8.48 14.09 7.77
N ALA A 177 7.52 15.01 7.69
CA ALA A 177 7.46 15.96 6.58
C ALA A 177 8.70 16.87 6.54
N LYS A 178 9.14 17.42 7.68
CA LYS A 178 10.35 18.22 7.79
C LYS A 178 11.60 17.46 7.37
N GLU A 179 11.73 16.22 7.84
CA GLU A 179 12.85 15.34 7.47
C GLU A 179 12.95 15.17 5.95
N VAL A 180 11.83 14.87 5.27
CA VAL A 180 11.81 14.67 3.82
C VAL A 180 12.02 15.97 3.06
N LEU A 181 11.39 17.08 3.47
CA LEU A 181 11.61 18.39 2.85
C LEU A 181 13.10 18.77 2.87
N ASN A 182 13.77 18.51 3.99
CA ASN A 182 15.21 18.74 4.12
C ASN A 182 16.04 17.85 3.17
N ILE A 183 15.71 16.57 3.05
CA ILE A 183 16.35 15.66 2.09
C ILE A 183 16.23 16.19 0.65
N HIS A 184 15.08 16.79 0.30
CA HIS A 184 14.86 17.40 -1.01
C HIS A 184 15.43 18.81 -1.16
N ASN A 185 16.19 19.32 -0.18
CA ASN A 185 16.70 20.69 -0.12
C ASN A 185 15.59 21.76 -0.24
N LEU A 186 14.43 21.47 0.33
CA LEU A 186 13.30 22.39 0.40
C LEU A 186 13.22 23.00 1.79
N ASN A 187 12.55 24.17 1.88
CA ASN A 187 12.32 24.81 3.18
C ASN A 187 11.43 23.90 4.05
N ASP A 188 11.94 23.46 5.19
CA ASP A 188 11.32 22.56 6.14
C ASP A 188 10.53 23.26 7.26
N ALA A 189 10.41 24.59 7.22
CA ALA A 189 9.67 25.40 8.20
C ALA A 189 8.15 25.25 8.03
N ILE A 190 7.65 24.01 8.10
CA ILE A 190 6.23 23.70 8.07
C ILE A 190 5.70 23.48 9.49
N THR A 191 4.47 23.93 9.73
CA THR A 191 3.70 23.60 10.94
C THR A 191 2.35 23.06 10.51
N LEU A 192 2.03 21.85 10.95
CA LEU A 192 0.76 21.20 10.67
C LEU A 192 -0.25 21.46 11.79
N ASN A 193 -1.51 21.63 11.42
CA ASN A 193 -2.62 21.78 12.35
C ASN A 193 -3.69 20.68 12.11
N ASP A 194 -4.63 20.55 13.04
CA ASP A 194 -5.66 19.52 12.99
C ASP A 194 -6.91 19.95 12.20
N THR A 195 -6.93 21.16 11.65
CA THR A 195 -8.12 21.71 10.98
C THR A 195 -8.20 21.35 9.50
N GLU A 196 -7.10 20.94 8.90
CA GLU A 196 -7.01 20.54 7.49
C GLU A 196 -6.25 19.22 7.35
N PRO A 197 -6.54 18.42 6.28
CA PRO A 197 -5.78 17.23 5.96
C PRO A 197 -4.29 17.54 5.78
N PHE A 198 -3.42 16.65 6.26
CA PHE A 198 -1.98 16.86 6.16
C PHE A 198 -1.51 17.03 4.72
N CYS A 199 -2.07 16.22 3.79
CA CYS A 199 -1.75 16.33 2.37
C CYS A 199 -2.02 17.73 1.81
N HIS A 200 -3.13 18.37 2.19
CA HIS A 200 -3.45 19.72 1.74
C HIS A 200 -2.45 20.75 2.29
N GLN A 201 -2.06 20.61 3.53
CA GLN A 201 -1.08 21.50 4.17
C GLN A 201 0.31 21.37 3.53
N ILE A 202 0.76 20.15 3.22
CA ILE A 202 2.01 19.90 2.48
C ILE A 202 1.95 20.53 1.08
N VAL A 203 0.87 20.34 0.35
CA VAL A 203 0.68 20.93 -1.00
C VAL A 203 0.75 22.46 -0.93
N LYS A 204 0.07 23.08 0.03
CA LYS A 204 0.11 24.54 0.24
C LYS A 204 1.53 25.02 0.54
N HIS A 205 2.21 24.36 1.48
CA HIS A 205 3.58 24.69 1.84
C HIS A 205 4.52 24.58 0.63
N TYR A 206 4.49 23.45 -0.09
CA TYR A 206 5.31 23.22 -1.28
C TYR A 206 5.08 24.29 -2.35
N ASN A 207 3.83 24.64 -2.63
CA ASN A 207 3.50 25.67 -3.61
C ASN A 207 4.03 27.04 -3.19
N ASN A 208 3.97 27.37 -1.90
CA ASN A 208 4.48 28.65 -1.38
C ASN A 208 6.00 28.75 -1.54
N ILE A 209 6.74 27.72 -1.14
CA ILE A 209 8.22 27.74 -1.20
C ILE A 209 8.75 27.66 -2.64
N THR A 210 7.96 27.11 -3.59
CA THR A 210 8.35 27.02 -5.01
C THR A 210 7.72 28.10 -5.88
N SER A 211 6.99 29.05 -5.31
CA SER A 211 6.26 30.10 -6.07
C SER A 211 7.18 31.00 -6.89
N GLY A 212 8.40 31.27 -6.40
CA GLY A 212 9.42 32.11 -7.08
C GLY A 212 10.23 31.39 -8.15
N ASP A 213 10.07 30.07 -8.30
CA ASP A 213 10.81 29.29 -9.32
C ASP A 213 10.11 29.39 -10.69
N ILE A 214 10.52 30.40 -11.47
CA ILE A 214 9.96 30.68 -12.80
C ILE A 214 10.52 29.73 -13.85
N ALA A 215 11.66 29.09 -13.60
CA ALA A 215 12.36 28.23 -14.56
C ALA A 215 11.72 26.82 -14.66
N THR A 216 10.94 26.42 -13.67
CA THR A 216 10.34 25.08 -13.63
C THR A 216 8.91 25.09 -14.17
N SER A 217 8.61 24.22 -15.13
CA SER A 217 7.25 24.11 -15.69
C SER A 217 6.24 23.65 -14.62
N LYS A 218 4.95 23.99 -14.82
CA LYS A 218 3.86 23.51 -13.92
C LYS A 218 3.81 21.99 -13.84
N LYS A 219 4.11 21.29 -14.94
CA LYS A 219 4.13 19.82 -15.01
C LYS A 219 5.26 19.26 -14.15
N ASP A 220 6.44 19.85 -14.23
CA ASP A 220 7.61 19.41 -13.45
C ASP A 220 7.42 19.68 -11.96
N LYS A 221 6.84 20.85 -11.60
CA LYS A 221 6.46 21.15 -10.20
C LYS A 221 5.49 20.11 -9.64
N LYS A 222 4.46 19.74 -10.40
CA LYS A 222 3.49 18.71 -9.99
C LYS A 222 4.14 17.33 -9.83
N SER A 223 5.06 16.97 -10.74
CA SER A 223 5.80 15.71 -10.67
C SER A 223 6.70 15.66 -9.43
N LYS A 224 7.46 16.73 -9.18
CA LYS A 224 8.32 16.85 -7.99
C LYS A 224 7.52 16.81 -6.69
N LEU A 225 6.38 17.50 -6.63
CA LEU A 225 5.47 17.45 -5.49
C LEU A 225 4.99 16.01 -5.23
N GLY A 226 4.65 15.27 -6.30
CA GLY A 226 4.24 13.86 -6.18
C GLY A 226 5.33 12.99 -5.57
N VAL A 227 6.59 13.18 -5.95
CA VAL A 227 7.74 12.48 -5.36
C VAL A 227 7.87 12.84 -3.88
N VAL A 228 7.90 14.12 -3.53
CA VAL A 228 8.00 14.59 -2.13
C VAL A 228 6.88 14.01 -1.28
N MET A 229 5.64 14.02 -1.77
CA MET A 229 4.49 13.47 -1.05
C MET A 229 4.63 11.95 -0.82
N THR A 230 5.06 11.21 -1.85
CA THR A 230 5.31 9.77 -1.76
C THR A 230 6.40 9.47 -0.73
N ASP A 231 7.49 10.23 -0.72
CA ASP A 231 8.58 10.05 0.23
C ASP A 231 8.15 10.37 1.66
N ILE A 232 7.30 11.40 1.87
CA ILE A 232 6.73 11.71 3.19
C ILE A 232 5.87 10.54 3.69
N LYS A 233 4.95 10.04 2.85
CA LYS A 233 4.09 8.89 3.20
C LYS A 233 4.92 7.65 3.51
N THR A 234 5.93 7.37 2.70
CA THR A 234 6.87 6.25 2.92
C THR A 234 7.60 6.41 4.24
N LYS A 235 8.09 7.61 4.54
CA LYS A 235 8.80 7.88 5.79
C LYS A 235 7.91 7.76 7.03
N ILE A 236 6.65 8.17 6.92
CA ILE A 236 5.64 7.93 7.95
C ILE A 236 5.43 6.42 8.15
N ALA A 237 5.35 5.65 7.09
CA ALA A 237 5.11 4.21 7.15
C ALA A 237 6.33 3.38 7.62
N GLU A 238 7.54 3.96 7.65
CA GLU A 238 8.75 3.32 8.21
C GLU A 238 8.77 3.32 9.75
N TYR A 239 7.94 4.15 10.39
CA TYR A 239 7.81 4.19 11.84
C TYR A 239 7.10 2.96 12.39
#